data_0855b5a2825c39040717506bbe85859b
#
_entry.id   0855b5a2825c39040717506bbe85859b
#
_cell.length_a   1.000
_cell.length_b   1.000
_cell.length_c   1.000
_cell.angle_alpha   90.00
_cell.angle_beta   90.00
_cell.angle_gamma   90.00
#
_symmetry.space_group_name_H-M   'P 1'
#
loop_
_entity.id
_entity.type
_entity.pdbx_description
1 polymer ?
#
loop_
_entity_poly.entity_id
_entity_poly.type
_entity_poly.pdbx_seq_one_letter_code
_entity_poly.pdbx_strand_id
1 'polypeptide(L)'
;MSEKRFKLLQGNEAVVEGAIAAGMRFYAGYPITPSTEIAERSALRLPQVGGKFVQMEDEIGGIAAALGASVAGLKSMTATSGPGFSLKQENIGYAAIAEIPIVIVDVQREGPSTGLPTSPSQGDLMQSKWGTHGDHPVIVISPSSVQECYSETVRAFNMAERFRVPVIFLMDEIIGHLREGCELIPSEELTISNRRIDRQFNGTMAYAVQEGNYVPEFAPFGKGDHFNVTGLFHDLDGFPTNDNQKTDSQERRLLDKITKRRDRIQKWEEVECDDCETMIVCFGGTARAVQGAMDIAKQQDFFKIGMFRPITVWPFPEEALNKIIRQNKHLRQIIVAEHNDGQMVLEVQRIVEGRVPVIKLGKIDGTTITPEEVLKKIEEEY
;
A
#
# COMPACT_ATOMS: atom_id res chain seq x y z
N MET A 1 -23.21 14.29 20.66
CA MET A 1 -21.78 14.32 20.29
C MET A 1 -21.39 13.37 19.14
N SER A 2 -22.27 12.47 18.67
CA SER A 2 -21.99 11.48 17.59
C SER A 2 -21.98 12.04 16.16
N GLU A 3 -22.78 13.04 15.84
CA GLU A 3 -22.93 13.59 14.47
C GLU A 3 -21.67 14.25 13.88
N LYS A 4 -20.73 14.71 14.71
CA LYS A 4 -19.50 15.37 14.23
C LYS A 4 -18.41 14.38 13.75
N ARG A 5 -18.55 13.08 14.01
CA ARG A 5 -17.58 12.06 13.59
C ARG A 5 -17.75 11.65 12.15
N PHE A 6 -18.99 11.63 11.65
CA PHE A 6 -19.28 11.25 10.27
C PHE A 6 -19.21 12.46 9.34
N LYS A 7 -18.46 12.32 8.25
CA LYS A 7 -18.35 13.30 7.19
C LYS A 7 -18.52 12.62 5.84
N LEU A 8 -19.15 13.30 4.90
CA LEU A 8 -19.15 12.91 3.50
C LEU A 8 -17.81 13.36 2.91
N LEU A 9 -16.96 12.41 2.56
CA LEU A 9 -15.60 12.65 2.02
C LEU A 9 -15.38 11.89 0.73
N GLN A 10 -14.46 12.39 -0.09
CA GLN A 10 -13.82 11.59 -1.14
C GLN A 10 -12.76 10.67 -0.54
N GLY A 11 -12.42 9.59 -1.25
CA GLY A 11 -11.30 8.73 -0.85
C GLY A 11 -9.99 9.51 -0.70
N ASN A 12 -9.67 10.40 -1.65
CA ASN A 12 -8.51 11.30 -1.58
C ASN A 12 -8.50 12.17 -0.31
N GLU A 13 -9.65 12.73 0.07
CA GLU A 13 -9.78 13.53 1.29
C GLU A 13 -9.62 12.67 2.55
N ALA A 14 -10.19 11.46 2.54
CA ALA A 14 -10.13 10.52 3.67
C ALA A 14 -8.68 10.05 3.93
N VAL A 15 -7.87 9.85 2.89
CA VAL A 15 -6.43 9.55 3.01
C VAL A 15 -5.72 10.65 3.81
N VAL A 16 -5.97 11.91 3.51
CA VAL A 16 -5.33 13.04 4.22
C VAL A 16 -5.76 13.11 5.67
N GLU A 17 -7.06 12.94 5.96
CA GLU A 17 -7.55 12.93 7.34
C GLU A 17 -6.97 11.75 8.14
N GLY A 18 -6.86 10.56 7.53
CA GLY A 18 -6.20 9.40 8.14
C GLY A 18 -4.71 9.64 8.38
N ALA A 19 -4.01 10.26 7.43
CA ALA A 19 -2.60 10.62 7.57
C ALA A 19 -2.37 11.62 8.72
N ILE A 20 -3.22 12.65 8.83
CA ILE A 20 -3.16 13.64 9.93
C ILE A 20 -3.44 12.98 11.27
N ALA A 21 -4.44 12.10 11.33
CA ALA A 21 -4.77 11.32 12.53
C ALA A 21 -3.61 10.41 12.94
N ALA A 22 -2.88 9.82 11.99
CA ALA A 22 -1.66 9.05 12.23
C ALA A 22 -0.46 9.90 12.67
N GLY A 23 -0.57 11.22 12.63
CA GLY A 23 0.49 12.14 13.04
C GLY A 23 1.35 12.70 11.91
N MET A 24 0.91 12.61 10.65
CA MET A 24 1.58 13.27 9.53
C MET A 24 1.69 14.78 9.76
N ARG A 25 2.89 15.35 9.54
CA ARG A 25 3.18 16.78 9.66
C ARG A 25 3.92 17.36 8.46
N PHE A 26 4.20 16.56 7.46
CA PHE A 26 4.84 17.01 6.23
C PHE A 26 4.29 16.31 5.00
N TYR A 27 3.95 17.08 3.99
CA TYR A 27 3.59 16.62 2.66
C TYR A 27 4.40 17.40 1.62
N ALA A 28 4.97 16.71 0.66
CA ALA A 28 5.54 17.32 -0.53
C ALA A 28 5.15 16.51 -1.77
N GLY A 29 4.76 17.21 -2.84
CA GLY A 29 4.36 16.55 -4.07
C GLY A 29 4.13 17.52 -5.23
N TYR A 30 3.90 16.93 -6.38
CA TYR A 30 3.50 17.61 -7.62
C TYR A 30 2.05 17.24 -7.92
N PRO A 31 1.18 18.20 -8.29
CA PRO A 31 -0.22 17.91 -8.57
C PRO A 31 -0.37 17.10 -9.86
N ILE A 32 -0.97 15.92 -9.75
CA ILE A 32 -1.25 15.02 -10.87
C ILE A 32 -2.62 14.36 -10.68
N THR A 33 -3.45 14.37 -11.73
CA THR A 33 -4.74 13.66 -11.74
C THR A 33 -4.52 12.16 -11.74
N PRO A 34 -5.23 11.35 -10.89
CA PRO A 34 -6.36 11.70 -10.04
C PRO A 34 -6.01 11.90 -8.55
N SER A 35 -4.76 12.22 -8.19
CA SER A 35 -4.33 12.41 -6.80
C SER A 35 -4.32 13.87 -6.34
N THR A 36 -4.78 14.81 -7.16
CA THR A 36 -4.67 16.26 -6.91
C THR A 36 -5.36 16.69 -5.62
N GLU A 37 -6.52 16.12 -5.29
CA GLU A 37 -7.26 16.47 -4.08
C GLU A 37 -6.52 16.07 -2.80
N ILE A 38 -5.60 15.10 -2.85
CA ILE A 38 -4.71 14.79 -1.71
C ILE A 38 -3.78 15.98 -1.43
N ALA A 39 -3.21 16.59 -2.49
CA ALA A 39 -2.36 17.77 -2.36
C ALA A 39 -3.17 18.97 -1.87
N GLU A 40 -4.33 19.25 -2.47
CA GLU A 40 -5.22 20.34 -2.09
C GLU A 40 -5.68 20.23 -0.62
N ARG A 41 -6.14 19.04 -0.23
CA ARG A 41 -6.57 18.79 1.15
C ARG A 41 -5.41 18.91 2.14
N SER A 42 -4.21 18.43 1.77
CA SER A 42 -2.99 18.55 2.59
C SER A 42 -2.60 20.02 2.76
N ALA A 43 -2.66 20.84 1.70
CA ALA A 43 -2.39 22.27 1.75
C ALA A 43 -3.34 23.00 2.72
N LEU A 44 -4.61 22.61 2.72
CA LEU A 44 -5.62 23.19 3.62
C LEU A 44 -5.44 22.73 5.07
N ARG A 45 -5.16 21.44 5.28
CA ARG A 45 -5.27 20.82 6.61
C ARG A 45 -3.97 20.87 7.43
N LEU A 46 -2.80 20.69 6.78
CA LEU A 46 -1.52 20.62 7.50
C LEU A 46 -1.21 21.89 8.31
N PRO A 47 -1.41 23.12 7.80
CA PRO A 47 -1.20 24.33 8.62
C PRO A 47 -2.04 24.36 9.90
N GLN A 48 -3.25 23.79 9.88
CA GLN A 48 -4.16 23.77 11.03
C GLN A 48 -3.68 22.86 12.17
N VAL A 49 -2.76 21.92 11.88
CA VAL A 49 -2.19 20.97 12.85
C VAL A 49 -0.68 21.18 13.06
N GLY A 50 -0.15 22.35 12.66
CA GLY A 50 1.27 22.67 12.80
C GLY A 50 2.17 21.92 11.82
N GLY A 51 1.63 21.36 10.75
CA GLY A 51 2.35 20.71 9.67
C GLY A 51 2.72 21.66 8.53
N LYS A 52 3.45 21.14 7.55
CA LYS A 52 3.89 21.86 6.36
C LYS A 52 3.47 21.14 5.09
N PHE A 53 3.02 21.89 4.12
CA PHE A 53 2.78 21.48 2.74
C PHE A 53 3.75 22.19 1.83
N VAL A 54 4.34 21.45 0.87
CA VAL A 54 5.24 21.99 -0.15
C VAL A 54 4.84 21.43 -1.51
N GLN A 55 4.50 22.33 -2.43
CA GLN A 55 4.37 21.95 -3.84
C GLN A 55 5.76 22.00 -4.48
N MET A 56 6.10 20.92 -5.18
CA MET A 56 7.39 20.78 -5.88
C MET A 56 7.20 20.89 -7.39
N GLU A 57 8.30 21.03 -8.11
CA GLU A 57 8.32 21.18 -9.58
C GLU A 57 8.04 19.85 -10.30
N ASP A 58 8.33 18.72 -9.63
CA ASP A 58 8.12 17.36 -10.15
C ASP A 58 8.01 16.33 -9.03
N GLU A 59 7.76 15.09 -9.41
CA GLU A 59 7.60 13.95 -8.50
C GLU A 59 8.91 13.54 -7.83
N ILE A 60 10.06 13.74 -8.48
CA ILE A 60 11.40 13.41 -7.93
C ILE A 60 11.71 14.35 -6.76
N GLY A 61 11.53 15.65 -6.97
CA GLY A 61 11.67 16.64 -5.90
C GLY A 61 10.68 16.42 -4.77
N GLY A 62 9.44 16.06 -5.11
CA GLY A 62 8.37 15.79 -4.12
C GLY A 62 8.73 14.66 -3.16
N ILE A 63 9.13 13.50 -3.65
CA ILE A 63 9.51 12.38 -2.79
C ILE A 63 10.82 12.68 -2.04
N ALA A 64 11.82 13.31 -2.67
CA ALA A 64 13.08 13.66 -2.02
C ALA A 64 12.86 14.59 -0.83
N ALA A 65 12.01 15.62 -0.97
CA ALA A 65 11.66 16.52 0.12
C ALA A 65 10.93 15.78 1.27
N ALA A 66 10.01 14.86 0.94
CA ALA A 66 9.31 14.05 1.94
C ALA A 66 10.26 13.10 2.69
N LEU A 67 11.24 12.50 2.00
CA LEU A 67 12.30 11.70 2.62
C LEU A 67 13.16 12.54 3.56
N GLY A 68 13.59 13.73 3.14
CA GLY A 68 14.34 14.66 3.99
C GLY A 68 13.57 15.03 5.27
N ALA A 69 12.28 15.30 5.17
CA ALA A 69 11.42 15.56 6.33
C ALA A 69 11.32 14.33 7.26
N SER A 70 11.26 13.13 6.69
CA SER A 70 11.27 11.90 7.47
C SER A 70 12.60 11.69 8.21
N VAL A 71 13.73 11.94 7.58
CA VAL A 71 15.06 11.88 8.24
C VAL A 71 15.16 12.90 9.38
N ALA A 72 14.51 14.06 9.24
CA ALA A 72 14.40 15.05 10.32
C ALA A 72 13.42 14.65 11.44
N GLY A 73 12.78 13.48 11.35
CA GLY A 73 11.91 12.92 12.39
C GLY A 73 10.41 13.15 12.21
N LEU A 74 9.98 13.76 11.11
CA LEU A 74 8.56 13.95 10.84
C LEU A 74 7.95 12.71 10.15
N LYS A 75 6.68 12.45 10.40
CA LYS A 75 5.89 11.58 9.55
C LYS A 75 5.54 12.35 8.28
N SER A 76 5.92 11.80 7.12
CA SER A 76 5.79 12.44 5.83
C SER A 76 5.05 11.58 4.82
N MET A 77 4.44 12.23 3.85
CA MET A 77 3.69 11.60 2.76
C MET A 77 3.94 12.34 1.45
N THR A 78 3.85 11.63 0.35
CA THR A 78 3.71 12.16 -0.99
C THR A 78 2.61 11.40 -1.73
N ALA A 79 1.93 12.04 -2.67
CA ALA A 79 0.95 11.39 -3.54
C ALA A 79 1.32 11.58 -5.00
N THR A 80 0.84 10.65 -5.84
CA THR A 80 1.11 10.64 -7.28
C THR A 80 0.12 9.72 -8.00
N SER A 81 0.37 9.51 -9.29
CA SER A 81 -0.35 8.57 -10.17
C SER A 81 0.58 8.10 -11.28
N GLY A 82 0.45 6.88 -11.75
CA GLY A 82 1.06 6.30 -12.94
C GLY A 82 2.43 6.85 -13.36
N PRO A 83 2.47 7.86 -14.27
CA PRO A 83 3.74 8.43 -14.73
C PRO A 83 4.61 8.99 -13.60
N GLY A 84 3.99 9.66 -12.63
CA GLY A 84 4.71 10.19 -11.47
C GLY A 84 5.15 9.10 -10.52
N PHE A 85 4.43 7.98 -10.42
CA PHE A 85 4.87 6.81 -9.67
C PHE A 85 6.13 6.21 -10.28
N SER A 86 6.23 6.17 -11.63
CA SER A 86 7.45 5.79 -12.34
C SER A 86 8.64 6.68 -11.97
N LEU A 87 8.45 8.00 -11.89
CA LEU A 87 9.50 8.94 -11.51
C LEU A 87 9.97 8.82 -10.05
N LYS A 88 9.13 8.28 -9.17
CA LYS A 88 9.46 8.10 -7.75
C LYS A 88 10.23 6.81 -7.45
N GLN A 89 10.35 5.87 -8.39
CA GLN A 89 10.86 4.52 -8.14
C GLN A 89 12.29 4.50 -7.60
N GLU A 90 13.19 5.32 -8.11
CA GLU A 90 14.56 5.38 -7.60
C GLU A 90 14.58 5.81 -6.13
N ASN A 91 13.82 6.85 -5.78
CA ASN A 91 13.74 7.32 -4.39
C ASN A 91 13.02 6.33 -3.45
N ILE A 92 12.15 5.46 -3.96
CA ILE A 92 11.57 4.35 -3.18
C ILE A 92 12.67 3.33 -2.82
N GLY A 93 13.54 3.00 -3.78
CA GLY A 93 14.71 2.15 -3.52
C GLY A 93 15.67 2.78 -2.50
N TYR A 94 15.94 4.08 -2.67
CA TYR A 94 16.74 4.84 -1.69
C TYR A 94 16.11 4.80 -0.29
N ALA A 95 14.79 5.00 -0.18
CA ALA A 95 14.09 4.92 1.11
C ALA A 95 14.19 3.54 1.75
N ALA A 96 14.17 2.48 0.94
CA ALA A 96 14.28 1.11 1.40
C ALA A 96 15.67 0.81 1.98
N ILE A 97 16.75 1.12 1.26
CA ILE A 97 18.12 0.84 1.71
C ILE A 97 18.55 1.74 2.87
N ALA A 98 18.14 3.01 2.87
CA ALA A 98 18.43 3.99 3.92
C ALA A 98 17.47 3.86 5.12
N GLU A 99 16.51 2.95 5.06
CA GLU A 99 15.52 2.67 6.12
C GLU A 99 14.72 3.90 6.55
N ILE A 100 14.30 4.69 5.57
CA ILE A 100 13.54 5.92 5.80
C ILE A 100 12.04 5.64 5.68
N PRO A 101 11.27 5.72 6.76
CA PRO A 101 9.82 5.49 6.71
C PRO A 101 9.10 6.62 5.97
N ILE A 102 8.26 6.26 5.01
CA ILE A 102 7.44 7.19 4.24
C ILE A 102 6.17 6.48 3.76
N VAL A 103 5.08 7.22 3.58
CA VAL A 103 3.89 6.74 2.88
C VAL A 103 3.81 7.41 1.50
N ILE A 104 3.71 6.59 0.46
CA ILE A 104 3.57 7.02 -0.92
C ILE A 104 2.18 6.58 -1.38
N VAL A 105 1.31 7.55 -1.69
CA VAL A 105 -0.01 7.26 -2.24
C VAL A 105 0.08 7.26 -3.76
N ASP A 106 -0.25 6.14 -4.37
CA ASP A 106 -0.43 6.02 -5.81
C ASP A 106 -1.92 5.84 -6.10
N VAL A 107 -2.51 6.85 -6.74
CA VAL A 107 -3.90 6.78 -7.21
C VAL A 107 -3.86 6.32 -8.66
N GLN A 108 -4.07 5.04 -8.87
CA GLN A 108 -3.91 4.37 -10.17
C GLN A 108 -4.89 4.91 -11.20
N ARG A 109 -4.40 5.18 -12.40
CA ARG A 109 -5.19 5.58 -13.57
C ARG A 109 -4.80 4.76 -14.78
N GLU A 110 -5.67 4.73 -15.79
CA GLU A 110 -5.40 3.95 -17.00
C GLU A 110 -4.17 4.47 -17.74
N GLY A 111 -3.23 3.57 -18.00
CA GLY A 111 -1.99 3.77 -18.75
C GLY A 111 -1.99 3.02 -20.08
N PRO A 112 -0.82 2.92 -20.76
CA PRO A 112 0.50 3.44 -20.37
C PRO A 112 0.67 4.95 -20.60
N SER A 113 1.75 5.54 -20.05
CA SER A 113 2.09 6.97 -20.15
C SER A 113 0.97 7.85 -19.59
N THR A 114 0.56 8.90 -20.26
CA THR A 114 -0.54 9.77 -19.83
C THR A 114 -1.87 9.02 -19.78
N GLY A 115 -2.09 8.10 -20.72
CA GLY A 115 -3.26 7.22 -20.78
C GLY A 115 -4.60 7.96 -20.70
N LEU A 116 -5.45 7.51 -19.80
CA LEU A 116 -6.75 8.14 -19.49
C LEU A 116 -6.71 8.65 -18.03
N PRO A 117 -6.41 9.95 -17.81
CA PRO A 117 -6.12 10.48 -16.46
C PRO A 117 -7.27 10.39 -15.44
N THR A 118 -8.50 10.23 -15.91
CA THR A 118 -9.71 10.18 -15.08
C THR A 118 -10.43 8.83 -15.18
N SER A 119 -9.73 7.79 -15.60
CA SER A 119 -10.29 6.45 -15.75
C SER A 119 -9.62 5.46 -14.80
N PRO A 120 -10.41 4.56 -14.19
CA PRO A 120 -9.90 3.58 -13.24
C PRO A 120 -8.95 2.57 -13.89
N SER A 121 -7.94 2.16 -13.13
CA SER A 121 -7.02 1.10 -13.48
C SER A 121 -6.43 0.46 -12.21
N GLN A 122 -5.85 -0.72 -12.36
CA GLN A 122 -5.02 -1.41 -11.39
C GLN A 122 -3.69 -1.85 -12.04
N GLY A 123 -3.20 -1.02 -12.98
CA GLY A 123 -2.02 -1.29 -13.79
C GLY A 123 -0.69 -1.18 -13.06
N ASP A 124 -0.65 -0.49 -11.91
CA ASP A 124 0.58 -0.22 -11.16
C ASP A 124 0.90 -1.29 -10.09
N LEU A 125 0.12 -2.38 -10.07
CA LEU A 125 0.25 -3.45 -9.09
C LEU A 125 1.65 -4.08 -9.05
N MET A 126 2.16 -4.55 -10.18
CA MET A 126 3.50 -5.15 -10.24
C MET A 126 4.60 -4.09 -10.11
N GLN A 127 4.37 -2.87 -10.59
CA GLN A 127 5.28 -1.76 -10.39
C GLN A 127 5.44 -1.40 -8.91
N SER A 128 4.38 -1.51 -8.11
CA SER A 128 4.45 -1.25 -6.67
C SER A 128 5.39 -2.22 -5.93
N LYS A 129 5.64 -3.40 -6.49
CA LYS A 129 6.58 -4.40 -5.94
C LYS A 129 7.95 -4.37 -6.60
N TRP A 130 7.99 -4.22 -7.91
CA TRP A 130 9.19 -4.42 -8.74
C TRP A 130 9.62 -3.17 -9.52
N GLY A 131 9.05 -2.01 -9.22
CA GLY A 131 9.31 -0.79 -9.98
C GLY A 131 10.69 -0.21 -9.76
N THR A 132 11.21 -0.25 -8.53
CA THR A 132 12.62 0.08 -8.28
C THR A 132 13.51 -1.12 -8.52
N HIS A 133 14.79 -0.90 -8.78
CA HIS A 133 15.78 -1.94 -9.03
C HIS A 133 16.26 -2.60 -7.73
N GLY A 134 16.84 -3.80 -7.84
CA GLY A 134 17.38 -4.57 -6.71
C GLY A 134 16.30 -5.20 -5.84
N ASP A 135 16.73 -6.08 -4.93
CA ASP A 135 15.85 -6.68 -3.94
C ASP A 135 15.61 -5.71 -2.79
N HIS A 136 14.37 -5.44 -2.46
CA HIS A 136 14.04 -4.43 -1.44
C HIS A 136 12.75 -4.79 -0.69
N PRO A 137 12.66 -4.39 0.60
CA PRO A 137 11.43 -4.54 1.35
C PRO A 137 10.43 -3.46 0.98
N VAL A 138 9.18 -3.85 0.70
CA VAL A 138 8.06 -2.94 0.48
C VAL A 138 6.79 -3.49 1.11
N ILE A 139 5.91 -2.59 1.58
CA ILE A 139 4.56 -2.92 2.00
C ILE A 139 3.61 -2.16 1.08
N VAL A 140 2.62 -2.86 0.52
CA VAL A 140 1.60 -2.26 -0.35
C VAL A 140 0.22 -2.57 0.20
N ILE A 141 -0.60 -1.54 0.35
CA ILE A 141 -1.95 -1.60 0.93
C ILE A 141 -2.93 -1.04 -0.10
N SER A 142 -4.04 -1.73 -0.33
CA SER A 142 -5.07 -1.29 -1.27
C SER A 142 -6.46 -1.25 -0.61
N PRO A 143 -7.08 -0.06 -0.48
CA PRO A 143 -8.42 0.11 0.09
C PRO A 143 -9.51 -0.15 -0.96
N SER A 144 -10.72 -0.52 -0.51
CA SER A 144 -11.91 -0.71 -1.35
C SER A 144 -13.06 0.25 -1.03
N SER A 145 -12.89 1.15 -0.07
CA SER A 145 -13.90 2.12 0.34
C SER A 145 -13.28 3.40 0.90
N VAL A 146 -14.07 4.46 0.98
CA VAL A 146 -13.63 5.73 1.59
C VAL A 146 -13.29 5.56 3.08
N GLN A 147 -14.02 4.71 3.79
CA GLN A 147 -13.68 4.39 5.18
C GLN A 147 -12.33 3.69 5.29
N GLU A 148 -12.03 2.77 4.38
CA GLU A 148 -10.72 2.11 4.34
C GLU A 148 -9.61 3.09 3.90
N CYS A 149 -9.89 4.06 3.04
CA CYS A 149 -8.93 5.12 2.75
C CYS A 149 -8.47 5.84 4.00
N TYR A 150 -9.37 6.09 4.96
CA TYR A 150 -9.01 6.65 6.26
C TYR A 150 -8.24 5.66 7.14
N SER A 151 -8.83 4.51 7.43
CA SER A 151 -8.30 3.57 8.42
C SER A 151 -7.00 2.89 7.95
N GLU A 152 -6.92 2.52 6.68
CA GLU A 152 -5.74 1.88 6.12
C GLU A 152 -4.58 2.87 5.91
N THR A 153 -4.86 4.17 5.74
CA THR A 153 -3.80 5.20 5.76
C THR A 153 -3.18 5.29 7.16
N VAL A 154 -3.98 5.24 8.23
CA VAL A 154 -3.44 5.16 9.60
C VAL A 154 -2.55 3.91 9.74
N ARG A 155 -3.00 2.76 9.22
CA ARG A 155 -2.21 1.52 9.24
C ARG A 155 -0.93 1.66 8.40
N ALA A 156 -0.98 2.31 7.25
CA ALA A 156 0.20 2.53 6.39
C ALA A 156 1.29 3.31 7.13
N PHE A 157 0.94 4.39 7.82
CA PHE A 157 1.88 5.11 8.68
C PHE A 157 2.41 4.26 9.81
N ASN A 158 1.56 3.47 10.46
CA ASN A 158 2.00 2.56 11.53
C ASN A 158 2.99 1.52 11.02
N MET A 159 2.80 0.97 9.82
CA MET A 159 3.72 0.03 9.20
C MET A 159 5.04 0.70 8.82
N ALA A 160 4.98 1.87 8.16
CA ALA A 160 6.18 2.63 7.80
C ALA A 160 7.04 2.92 9.02
N GLU A 161 6.45 3.45 10.09
CA GLU A 161 7.16 3.78 11.34
C GLU A 161 7.71 2.55 12.07
N ARG A 162 6.95 1.45 12.12
CA ARG A 162 7.32 0.24 12.83
C ARG A 162 8.46 -0.52 12.17
N PHE A 163 8.45 -0.56 10.83
CA PHE A 163 9.40 -1.36 10.05
C PHE A 163 10.50 -0.51 9.40
N ARG A 164 10.40 0.82 9.44
CA ARG A 164 11.31 1.75 8.76
C ARG A 164 11.49 1.36 7.29
N VAL A 165 10.37 1.36 6.56
CA VAL A 165 10.30 1.02 5.13
C VAL A 165 9.35 1.98 4.42
N PRO A 166 9.49 2.18 3.10
CA PRO A 166 8.45 2.81 2.32
C PRO A 166 7.19 1.93 2.33
N VAL A 167 6.02 2.57 2.48
CA VAL A 167 4.72 1.93 2.34
C VAL A 167 3.99 2.59 1.19
N ILE A 168 3.58 1.80 0.21
CA ILE A 168 2.80 2.25 -0.93
C ILE A 168 1.32 2.03 -0.61
N PHE A 169 0.56 3.11 -0.70
CA PHE A 169 -0.89 3.09 -0.60
C PHE A 169 -1.47 3.12 -2.02
N LEU A 170 -1.79 1.93 -2.53
CA LEU A 170 -2.17 1.68 -3.91
C LEU A 170 -3.70 1.77 -4.02
N MET A 171 -4.21 2.89 -4.47
CA MET A 171 -5.63 3.20 -4.52
C MET A 171 -6.12 3.36 -5.96
N ASP A 172 -7.28 2.80 -6.27
CA ASP A 172 -7.91 2.98 -7.58
C ASP A 172 -8.47 4.41 -7.72
N GLU A 173 -8.45 4.96 -8.93
CA GLU A 173 -9.06 6.25 -9.26
C GLU A 173 -10.52 6.34 -8.76
N ILE A 174 -11.32 5.30 -9.03
CA ILE A 174 -12.73 5.26 -8.64
C ILE A 174 -12.92 5.40 -7.12
N ILE A 175 -12.06 4.79 -6.31
CA ILE A 175 -12.10 4.92 -4.85
C ILE A 175 -11.63 6.30 -4.42
N GLY A 176 -10.63 6.86 -5.11
CA GLY A 176 -10.14 8.20 -4.85
C GLY A 176 -11.20 9.28 -4.95
N HIS A 177 -12.06 9.17 -5.96
CA HIS A 177 -13.12 10.15 -6.25
C HIS A 177 -14.50 9.79 -5.68
N LEU A 178 -14.72 8.54 -5.27
CA LEU A 178 -15.98 8.12 -4.64
C LEU A 178 -16.25 8.92 -3.37
N ARG A 179 -17.49 9.33 -3.18
CA ARG A 179 -17.96 10.01 -1.96
C ARG A 179 -18.81 9.09 -1.10
N GLU A 180 -18.37 8.86 0.11
CA GLU A 180 -19.09 8.04 1.10
C GLU A 180 -19.06 8.72 2.48
N GLY A 181 -19.97 8.29 3.35
CA GLY A 181 -19.91 8.62 4.78
C GLY A 181 -18.66 7.97 5.40
N CYS A 182 -17.80 8.79 5.99
CA CYS A 182 -16.57 8.33 6.63
C CYS A 182 -16.58 8.73 8.10
N GLU A 183 -16.37 7.77 8.99
CA GLU A 183 -16.18 8.02 10.42
C GLU A 183 -14.72 8.41 10.67
N LEU A 184 -14.51 9.63 11.13
CA LEU A 184 -13.21 10.11 11.55
C LEU A 184 -12.96 9.79 13.02
N ILE A 185 -12.22 8.72 13.27
CA ILE A 185 -11.84 8.28 14.62
C ILE A 185 -10.79 9.25 15.19
N PRO A 186 -11.01 9.87 16.36
CA PRO A 186 -10.01 10.75 16.96
C PRO A 186 -8.67 10.05 17.22
N SER A 187 -7.57 10.80 17.09
CA SER A 187 -6.21 10.24 17.24
C SER A 187 -5.98 9.56 18.59
N GLU A 188 -6.63 10.03 19.64
CA GLU A 188 -6.57 9.46 21.01
C GLU A 188 -7.24 8.09 21.13
N GLU A 189 -8.12 7.74 20.20
CA GLU A 189 -8.77 6.43 20.14
C GLU A 189 -8.07 5.46 19.18
N LEU A 190 -7.10 5.96 18.40
CA LEU A 190 -6.34 5.17 17.44
C LEU A 190 -5.06 4.60 18.08
N THR A 191 -4.70 3.40 17.66
CA THR A 191 -3.37 2.87 17.95
C THR A 191 -2.36 3.48 16.97
N ILE A 192 -1.55 4.41 17.44
CA ILE A 192 -0.54 5.11 16.64
C ILE A 192 0.84 4.58 16.98
N SER A 193 1.56 4.09 15.97
CA SER A 193 2.96 3.70 16.09
C SER A 193 3.87 4.86 15.71
N ASN A 194 4.95 5.01 16.47
CA ASN A 194 6.05 5.91 16.15
C ASN A 194 7.33 5.09 16.06
N ARG A 195 8.26 5.50 15.19
CA ARG A 195 9.60 4.90 15.15
C ARG A 195 10.26 5.02 16.52
N ARG A 196 11.03 4.02 16.90
CA ARG A 196 11.79 4.08 18.16
C ARG A 196 12.93 5.06 17.96
N ILE A 197 13.06 6.01 18.89
CA ILE A 197 14.14 6.98 18.92
C ILE A 197 15.15 6.50 19.95
N ASP A 198 16.39 6.34 19.52
CA ASP A 198 17.50 6.08 20.44
C ASP A 198 17.82 7.38 21.20
N ARG A 199 17.53 7.38 22.50
CA ARG A 199 17.81 8.49 23.40
C ARG A 199 19.25 8.50 23.93
N GLN A 200 19.98 7.42 23.71
CA GLN A 200 21.38 7.25 24.14
C GLN A 200 22.33 7.18 22.94
N PHE A 201 21.85 7.60 21.77
CA PHE A 201 22.63 7.58 20.55
C PHE A 201 23.90 8.40 20.72
N ASN A 202 25.04 7.75 20.56
CA ASN A 202 26.36 8.37 20.69
C ASN A 202 27.00 8.73 19.31
N GLY A 203 26.22 8.70 18.25
CA GLY A 203 26.63 9.11 16.90
C GLY A 203 27.37 8.07 16.08
N THR A 204 27.53 6.83 16.56
CA THR A 204 28.45 5.89 15.89
C THR A 204 27.80 4.65 15.27
N MET A 205 26.53 4.32 15.56
CA MET A 205 25.92 3.07 15.09
C MET A 205 24.41 3.20 14.80
N ALA A 206 24.03 4.15 13.93
CA ALA A 206 22.63 4.45 13.61
C ALA A 206 21.85 3.28 12.98
N TYR A 207 22.54 2.27 12.43
CA TYR A 207 21.94 1.09 11.78
C TYR A 207 22.14 -0.19 12.57
N ALA A 208 22.70 -0.11 13.79
CA ALA A 208 22.82 -1.27 14.66
C ALA A 208 21.44 -1.76 15.13
N VAL A 209 21.25 -3.07 15.15
CA VAL A 209 20.04 -3.72 15.66
C VAL A 209 20.36 -4.60 16.84
N GLN A 210 19.43 -4.69 17.79
CA GLN A 210 19.54 -5.66 18.89
C GLN A 210 19.28 -7.08 18.35
N GLU A 211 19.87 -8.07 18.99
CA GLU A 211 19.66 -9.47 18.63
C GLU A 211 18.16 -9.84 18.58
N GLY A 212 17.74 -10.52 17.50
CA GLY A 212 16.34 -10.87 17.25
C GLY A 212 15.44 -9.72 16.76
N ASN A 213 16.01 -8.52 16.59
CA ASN A 213 15.35 -7.38 15.95
C ASN A 213 15.92 -7.14 14.55
N TYR A 214 15.09 -6.67 13.64
CA TYR A 214 15.47 -6.36 12.24
C TYR A 214 15.45 -4.86 11.95
N VAL A 215 14.92 -4.05 12.86
CA VAL A 215 14.69 -2.61 12.69
C VAL A 215 15.58 -1.84 13.64
N PRO A 216 16.53 -1.03 13.16
CA PRO A 216 17.34 -0.19 14.01
C PRO A 216 16.53 0.94 14.65
N GLU A 217 17.00 1.44 15.79
CA GLU A 217 16.44 2.65 16.38
C GLU A 217 16.80 3.88 15.53
N PHE A 218 16.04 4.94 15.66
CA PHE A 218 16.15 6.11 14.80
C PHE A 218 16.76 7.29 15.55
N ALA A 219 17.71 7.97 14.90
CA ALA A 219 18.25 9.24 15.35
C ALA A 219 17.84 10.34 14.34
N PRO A 220 17.00 11.32 14.74
CA PRO A 220 16.55 12.35 13.81
C PRO A 220 17.64 13.41 13.57
N PHE A 221 17.81 13.82 12.33
CA PHE A 221 18.69 14.95 11.99
C PHE A 221 18.26 16.23 12.73
N GLY A 222 19.25 17.04 13.12
CA GLY A 222 19.02 18.33 13.79
C GLY A 222 18.74 18.22 15.30
N LYS A 223 18.94 17.04 15.91
CA LYS A 223 18.80 16.82 17.37
C LYS A 223 20.12 16.62 18.10
N GLY A 224 21.24 16.83 17.42
CA GLY A 224 22.58 16.69 17.98
C GLY A 224 23.27 15.38 17.60
N ASP A 225 22.54 14.46 16.99
CA ASP A 225 23.10 13.20 16.52
C ASP A 225 23.79 13.40 15.15
N HIS A 226 24.90 12.68 14.94
CA HIS A 226 25.69 12.74 13.70
C HIS A 226 25.88 11.32 13.18
N PHE A 227 25.34 11.04 11.98
CA PHE A 227 25.53 9.77 11.28
C PHE A 227 25.39 10.00 9.77
N ASN A 228 25.84 9.04 8.98
CA ASN A 228 25.73 9.10 7.54
C ASN A 228 24.46 8.42 7.04
N VAL A 229 23.82 9.00 6.03
CA VAL A 229 22.68 8.41 5.30
C VAL A 229 23.05 8.38 3.83
N THR A 230 23.02 7.20 3.23
CA THR A 230 23.45 6.98 1.83
C THR A 230 22.55 5.95 1.14
N GLY A 231 22.49 6.01 -0.18
CA GLY A 231 21.90 4.96 -1.02
C GLY A 231 22.85 3.81 -1.33
N LEU A 232 24.05 3.79 -0.76
CA LEU A 232 24.99 2.67 -0.90
C LEU A 232 24.79 1.67 0.25
N PHE A 233 25.19 0.42 0.03
CA PHE A 233 25.37 -0.51 1.16
C PHE A 233 26.38 0.10 2.13
N HIS A 234 26.10 0.00 3.43
CA HIS A 234 26.82 0.75 4.43
C HIS A 234 27.07 -0.08 5.70
N ASP A 235 28.03 0.33 6.49
CA ASP A 235 28.26 -0.19 7.84
C ASP A 235 27.23 0.32 8.84
N LEU A 236 27.33 -0.12 10.07
CA LEU A 236 26.41 0.23 11.17
C LEU A 236 26.41 1.73 11.49
N ASP A 237 27.44 2.45 11.11
CA ASP A 237 27.58 3.91 11.24
C ASP A 237 26.97 4.68 10.05
N GLY A 238 26.55 3.98 8.99
CA GLY A 238 25.99 4.54 7.78
C GLY A 238 27.02 4.88 6.72
N PHE A 239 28.32 4.68 6.92
CA PHE A 239 29.32 4.89 5.88
C PHE A 239 29.37 3.74 4.89
N PRO A 240 29.58 4.03 3.58
CA PRO A 240 29.59 3.03 2.53
C PRO A 240 30.60 1.90 2.78
N THR A 241 30.21 0.68 2.41
CA THR A 241 31.09 -0.51 2.48
C THR A 241 31.06 -1.25 1.14
N ASN A 242 32.20 -1.89 0.80
CA ASN A 242 32.33 -2.83 -0.30
C ASN A 242 32.59 -4.25 0.20
N ASP A 243 32.40 -4.51 1.47
CA ASP A 243 32.53 -5.82 2.07
C ASP A 243 31.32 -6.69 1.73
N ASN A 244 31.54 -7.78 0.97
CA ASN A 244 30.48 -8.66 0.49
C ASN A 244 29.70 -9.35 1.62
N GLN A 245 30.34 -9.67 2.74
CA GLN A 245 29.67 -10.32 3.89
C GLN A 245 28.75 -9.34 4.62
N LYS A 246 29.20 -8.09 4.79
CA LYS A 246 28.38 -7.03 5.36
C LYS A 246 27.18 -6.71 4.45
N THR A 247 27.40 -6.61 3.15
CA THR A 247 26.35 -6.39 2.14
C THR A 247 25.29 -7.48 2.20
N ASP A 248 25.68 -8.77 2.12
CA ASP A 248 24.74 -9.91 2.22
C ASP A 248 23.96 -9.88 3.56
N SER A 249 24.64 -9.61 4.65
CA SER A 249 24.01 -9.53 5.98
C SER A 249 22.99 -8.38 6.06
N GLN A 250 23.33 -7.21 5.55
CA GLN A 250 22.44 -6.05 5.54
C GLN A 250 21.22 -6.30 4.65
N GLU A 251 21.41 -6.80 3.44
CA GLU A 251 20.31 -7.05 2.51
C GLU A 251 19.34 -8.10 3.05
N ARG A 252 19.86 -9.23 3.60
CA ARG A 252 19.02 -10.22 4.27
C ARG A 252 18.24 -9.62 5.42
N ARG A 253 18.85 -8.77 6.23
CA ARG A 253 18.16 -8.09 7.34
C ARG A 253 17.05 -7.17 6.83
N LEU A 254 17.29 -6.40 5.75
CA LEU A 254 16.28 -5.55 5.14
C LEU A 254 15.07 -6.35 4.65
N LEU A 255 15.30 -7.47 3.97
CA LEU A 255 14.23 -8.36 3.52
C LEU A 255 13.51 -9.06 4.68
N ASP A 256 14.25 -9.47 5.71
CA ASP A 256 13.73 -10.17 6.89
C ASP A 256 12.82 -9.28 7.76
N LYS A 257 12.94 -7.95 7.70
CA LYS A 257 11.95 -7.04 8.31
C LYS A 257 10.53 -7.39 7.92
N ILE A 258 10.32 -7.79 6.65
CA ILE A 258 9.00 -8.08 6.09
C ILE A 258 8.74 -9.59 6.13
N THR A 259 9.67 -10.41 5.65
CA THR A 259 9.44 -11.85 5.49
C THR A 259 9.23 -12.57 6.82
N LYS A 260 9.93 -12.17 7.88
CA LYS A 260 9.80 -12.74 9.24
C LYS A 260 8.66 -12.12 10.07
N ARG A 261 7.94 -11.15 9.51
CA ARG A 261 6.87 -10.42 10.21
C ARG A 261 5.58 -10.34 9.39
N ARG A 262 5.39 -11.22 8.42
CA ARG A 262 4.20 -11.29 7.58
C ARG A 262 2.92 -11.34 8.39
N ASP A 263 2.91 -12.09 9.49
CA ASP A 263 1.79 -12.20 10.43
C ASP A 263 1.32 -10.86 11.03
N ARG A 264 2.21 -9.87 11.11
CA ARG A 264 1.91 -8.53 11.64
C ARG A 264 1.61 -7.50 10.56
N ILE A 265 1.86 -7.84 9.31
CA ILE A 265 1.75 -6.94 8.16
C ILE A 265 0.54 -7.29 7.32
N GLN A 266 0.35 -8.57 7.04
CA GLN A 266 -0.70 -9.06 6.16
C GLN A 266 -2.09 -8.82 6.75
N LYS A 267 -2.98 -8.33 5.90
CA LYS A 267 -4.40 -8.19 6.17
C LYS A 267 -5.16 -8.56 4.90
N TRP A 268 -6.21 -9.32 5.05
CA TRP A 268 -7.08 -9.76 3.96
C TRP A 268 -8.50 -9.92 4.46
N GLU A 269 -9.41 -10.10 3.55
CA GLU A 269 -10.81 -10.41 3.80
C GLU A 269 -11.18 -11.71 3.09
N GLU A 270 -11.93 -12.55 3.77
CA GLU A 270 -12.52 -13.79 3.26
C GLU A 270 -14.04 -13.69 3.40
N VAL A 271 -14.76 -13.80 2.29
CA VAL A 271 -16.23 -13.79 2.28
C VAL A 271 -16.70 -15.07 1.63
N GLU A 272 -17.39 -15.92 2.40
CA GLU A 272 -18.02 -17.18 1.91
C GLU A 272 -17.05 -18.12 1.16
N CYS A 273 -15.79 -18.20 1.61
CA CYS A 273 -14.76 -19.01 0.95
C CYS A 273 -14.77 -20.49 1.36
N ASP A 274 -15.47 -20.88 2.44
CA ASP A 274 -15.35 -22.21 3.03
C ASP A 274 -15.99 -23.33 2.18
N ASP A 275 -17.07 -23.03 1.44
CA ASP A 275 -17.82 -23.99 0.63
C ASP A 275 -18.18 -23.48 -0.77
N CYS A 276 -17.55 -22.40 -1.23
CA CYS A 276 -17.76 -21.86 -2.57
C CYS A 276 -17.26 -22.84 -3.64
N GLU A 277 -17.92 -22.82 -4.80
CA GLU A 277 -17.47 -23.56 -5.99
C GLU A 277 -16.56 -22.70 -6.87
N THR A 278 -16.82 -21.41 -6.90
CA THR A 278 -15.96 -20.41 -7.55
C THR A 278 -15.48 -19.40 -6.51
N MET A 279 -14.17 -19.27 -6.36
CA MET A 279 -13.58 -18.21 -5.55
C MET A 279 -13.09 -17.07 -6.45
N ILE A 280 -13.44 -15.83 -6.11
CA ILE A 280 -12.94 -14.65 -6.82
C ILE A 280 -11.86 -14.00 -5.98
N VAL A 281 -10.66 -13.85 -6.57
CA VAL A 281 -9.58 -13.06 -5.99
C VAL A 281 -9.59 -11.68 -6.64
N CYS A 282 -9.65 -10.63 -5.82
CA CYS A 282 -9.68 -9.25 -6.29
C CYS A 282 -9.10 -8.30 -5.24
N PHE A 283 -8.77 -7.08 -5.61
CA PHE A 283 -8.30 -6.04 -4.68
C PHE A 283 -8.89 -4.68 -5.04
N GLY A 284 -8.69 -3.69 -4.16
CA GLY A 284 -9.16 -2.34 -4.41
C GLY A 284 -10.67 -2.25 -4.69
N GLY A 285 -11.04 -1.34 -5.57
CA GLY A 285 -12.43 -1.06 -5.95
C GLY A 285 -13.14 -2.23 -6.63
N THR A 286 -12.41 -3.15 -7.28
CA THR A 286 -12.98 -4.34 -7.93
C THR A 286 -13.77 -5.22 -6.94
N ALA A 287 -13.38 -5.21 -5.66
CA ALA A 287 -14.10 -5.96 -4.62
C ALA A 287 -15.58 -5.55 -4.50
N ARG A 288 -15.93 -4.33 -4.84
CA ARG A 288 -17.31 -3.84 -4.81
C ARG A 288 -18.18 -4.50 -5.89
N ALA A 289 -17.64 -4.66 -7.08
CA ALA A 289 -18.32 -5.38 -8.17
C ALA A 289 -18.49 -6.87 -7.85
N VAL A 290 -17.46 -7.48 -7.26
CA VAL A 290 -17.51 -8.88 -6.82
C VAL A 290 -18.56 -9.07 -5.74
N GLN A 291 -18.63 -8.18 -4.74
CA GLN A 291 -19.68 -8.23 -3.70
C GLN A 291 -21.08 -8.09 -4.32
N GLY A 292 -21.26 -7.18 -5.28
CA GLY A 292 -22.52 -7.06 -6.00
C GLY A 292 -22.90 -8.33 -6.78
N ALA A 293 -21.94 -9.00 -7.40
CA ALA A 293 -22.16 -10.28 -8.07
C ALA A 293 -22.57 -11.38 -7.09
N MET A 294 -21.92 -11.45 -5.93
CA MET A 294 -22.29 -12.40 -4.86
C MET A 294 -23.72 -12.16 -4.36
N ASP A 295 -24.11 -10.89 -4.16
CA ASP A 295 -25.45 -10.53 -3.71
C ASP A 295 -26.53 -10.91 -4.75
N ILE A 296 -26.27 -10.73 -6.05
CA ILE A 296 -27.15 -11.14 -7.14
C ILE A 296 -27.25 -12.67 -7.20
N ALA A 297 -26.12 -13.38 -7.15
CA ALA A 297 -26.08 -14.84 -7.19
C ALA A 297 -26.87 -15.47 -6.03
N LYS A 298 -26.76 -14.90 -4.81
CA LYS A 298 -27.53 -15.30 -3.64
C LYS A 298 -29.03 -15.15 -3.81
N GLN A 299 -29.47 -14.04 -4.39
CA GLN A 299 -30.91 -13.78 -4.62
C GLN A 299 -31.51 -14.76 -5.63
N GLN A 300 -30.70 -15.27 -6.54
CA GLN A 300 -31.14 -16.19 -7.61
C GLN A 300 -30.90 -17.66 -7.32
N ASP A 301 -30.24 -17.96 -6.18
CA ASP A 301 -29.81 -19.33 -5.78
C ASP A 301 -29.01 -20.04 -6.91
N PHE A 302 -28.10 -19.28 -7.56
CA PHE A 302 -27.51 -19.70 -8.84
C PHE A 302 -26.09 -20.25 -8.70
N PHE A 303 -25.19 -19.52 -8.03
CA PHE A 303 -23.78 -19.89 -7.85
C PHE A 303 -23.33 -19.73 -6.41
N LYS A 304 -22.46 -20.62 -5.95
CA LYS A 304 -21.73 -20.47 -4.69
C LYS A 304 -20.41 -19.76 -4.93
N ILE A 305 -20.44 -18.45 -4.75
CA ILE A 305 -19.29 -17.59 -4.97
C ILE A 305 -18.68 -17.19 -3.63
N GLY A 306 -17.36 -17.32 -3.52
CA GLY A 306 -16.58 -16.75 -2.42
C GLY A 306 -15.65 -15.64 -2.92
N MET A 307 -15.26 -14.74 -2.03
CA MET A 307 -14.30 -13.65 -2.34
C MET A 307 -13.11 -13.73 -1.38
N PHE A 308 -11.90 -13.72 -1.96
CA PHE A 308 -10.66 -13.50 -1.25
C PHE A 308 -10.06 -12.17 -1.68
N ARG A 309 -9.95 -11.22 -0.74
CA ARG A 309 -9.47 -9.86 -1.00
C ARG A 309 -8.21 -9.56 -0.18
N PRO A 310 -7.00 -9.53 -0.75
CA PRO A 310 -5.84 -8.97 -0.07
C PRO A 310 -6.03 -7.46 0.12
N ILE A 311 -6.00 -7.00 1.37
CA ILE A 311 -5.92 -5.58 1.74
C ILE A 311 -4.44 -5.17 1.78
N THR A 312 -3.57 -6.03 2.33
CA THR A 312 -2.14 -5.96 2.09
C THR A 312 -1.84 -6.76 0.82
N VAL A 313 -1.53 -6.05 -0.25
CA VAL A 313 -1.25 -6.66 -1.56
C VAL A 313 0.17 -7.22 -1.60
N TRP A 314 1.11 -6.49 -1.03
CA TRP A 314 2.48 -6.97 -0.82
C TRP A 314 2.92 -6.72 0.63
N PRO A 315 3.47 -7.72 1.33
CA PRO A 315 3.56 -9.14 0.92
C PRO A 315 2.17 -9.79 0.82
N PHE A 316 1.95 -10.52 -0.26
CA PHE A 316 0.66 -11.20 -0.51
C PHE A 316 0.36 -12.22 0.61
N PRO A 317 -0.91 -12.35 1.07
CA PRO A 317 -1.32 -13.31 2.12
C PRO A 317 -1.41 -14.74 1.56
N GLU A 318 -0.30 -15.28 1.12
CA GLU A 318 -0.14 -16.56 0.44
C GLU A 318 -0.62 -17.74 1.29
N GLU A 319 -0.26 -17.77 2.58
CA GLU A 319 -0.65 -18.85 3.48
C GLU A 319 -2.16 -18.90 3.72
N ALA A 320 -2.83 -17.73 3.75
CA ALA A 320 -4.28 -17.65 3.89
C ALA A 320 -4.98 -18.22 2.65
N LEU A 321 -4.57 -17.81 1.45
CA LEU A 321 -5.10 -18.34 0.19
C LEU A 321 -4.86 -19.86 0.09
N ASN A 322 -3.65 -20.33 0.40
CA ASN A 322 -3.31 -21.75 0.43
C ASN A 322 -4.15 -22.56 1.44
N LYS A 323 -4.46 -21.96 2.59
CA LYS A 323 -5.32 -22.60 3.59
C LYS A 323 -6.72 -22.83 3.04
N ILE A 324 -7.33 -21.82 2.41
CA ILE A 324 -8.67 -21.94 1.80
C ILE A 324 -8.66 -23.04 0.73
N ILE A 325 -7.70 -23.04 -0.20
CA ILE A 325 -7.61 -24.04 -1.28
C ILE A 325 -7.49 -25.46 -0.72
N ARG A 326 -6.78 -25.66 0.39
CA ARG A 326 -6.64 -26.97 1.02
C ARG A 326 -7.90 -27.42 1.75
N GLN A 327 -8.62 -26.49 2.36
CA GLN A 327 -9.78 -26.79 3.22
C GLN A 327 -11.08 -26.88 2.44
N ASN A 328 -11.32 -26.01 1.46
CA ASN A 328 -12.52 -26.04 0.64
C ASN A 328 -12.45 -27.19 -0.40
N LYS A 329 -13.27 -28.23 -0.19
CA LYS A 329 -13.36 -29.42 -1.07
C LYS A 329 -14.30 -29.22 -2.25
N HIS A 330 -15.07 -28.15 -2.26
CA HIS A 330 -16.03 -27.83 -3.32
C HIS A 330 -15.46 -26.88 -4.36
N LEU A 331 -14.28 -26.27 -4.09
CA LEU A 331 -13.65 -25.30 -4.96
C LEU A 331 -13.27 -25.92 -6.31
N ARG A 332 -13.89 -25.44 -7.38
CA ARG A 332 -13.68 -25.90 -8.77
C ARG A 332 -12.75 -24.99 -9.54
N GLN A 333 -12.81 -23.68 -9.27
CA GLN A 333 -12.05 -22.68 -9.99
C GLN A 333 -11.81 -21.41 -9.17
N ILE A 334 -10.78 -20.66 -9.57
CA ILE A 334 -10.47 -19.34 -9.04
C ILE A 334 -10.51 -18.36 -10.22
N ILE A 335 -11.30 -17.30 -10.11
CA ILE A 335 -11.29 -16.18 -11.06
C ILE A 335 -10.55 -15.03 -10.41
N VAL A 336 -9.60 -14.44 -11.13
CA VAL A 336 -8.91 -13.22 -10.66
C VAL A 336 -9.48 -12.05 -11.44
N ALA A 337 -10.18 -11.15 -10.72
CA ALA A 337 -10.82 -9.97 -11.28
C ALA A 337 -9.97 -8.72 -10.99
N GLU A 338 -9.50 -8.07 -12.05
CA GLU A 338 -8.59 -6.93 -11.93
C GLU A 338 -8.67 -5.96 -13.13
N HIS A 339 -8.45 -4.65 -12.87
CA HIS A 339 -8.45 -3.61 -13.92
C HIS A 339 -7.05 -3.48 -14.55
N ASN A 340 -6.56 -4.56 -15.13
CA ASN A 340 -5.33 -4.67 -15.93
C ASN A 340 -5.37 -5.94 -16.77
N ASP A 341 -4.34 -6.22 -17.57
CA ASP A 341 -4.27 -7.41 -18.42
C ASP A 341 -3.68 -8.66 -17.72
N GLY A 342 -3.85 -8.76 -16.40
CA GLY A 342 -3.47 -9.97 -15.65
C GLY A 342 -2.14 -9.83 -14.91
N GLN A 343 -2.08 -8.98 -13.92
CA GLN A 343 -0.92 -8.84 -13.01
C GLN A 343 -1.11 -9.66 -11.73
N MET A 344 -2.26 -9.56 -11.05
CA MET A 344 -2.56 -10.35 -9.85
C MET A 344 -2.70 -11.83 -10.18
N VAL A 345 -3.26 -12.16 -11.35
CA VAL A 345 -3.45 -13.56 -11.77
C VAL A 345 -2.14 -14.34 -11.77
N LEU A 346 -1.01 -13.71 -12.14
CA LEU A 346 0.31 -14.35 -12.13
C LEU A 346 0.73 -14.77 -10.72
N GLU A 347 0.47 -13.93 -9.74
CA GLU A 347 0.77 -14.25 -8.34
C GLU A 347 -0.15 -15.35 -7.80
N VAL A 348 -1.45 -15.30 -8.13
CA VAL A 348 -2.39 -16.34 -7.75
C VAL A 348 -2.02 -17.68 -8.40
N GLN A 349 -1.66 -17.70 -9.69
CA GLN A 349 -1.18 -18.91 -10.38
C GLN A 349 0.07 -19.50 -9.74
N ARG A 350 1.04 -18.66 -9.37
CA ARG A 350 2.24 -19.06 -8.63
C ARG A 350 1.90 -19.76 -7.32
N ILE A 351 0.93 -19.22 -6.58
CA ILE A 351 0.52 -19.75 -5.27
C ILE A 351 -0.31 -21.03 -5.42
N VAL A 352 -1.21 -21.07 -6.39
CA VAL A 352 -2.12 -22.19 -6.61
C VAL A 352 -1.40 -23.44 -7.16
N GLU A 353 -0.31 -23.26 -7.91
CA GLU A 353 0.52 -24.36 -8.45
C GLU A 353 -0.28 -25.39 -9.25
N GLY A 354 -1.31 -24.97 -9.98
CA GLY A 354 -2.15 -25.84 -10.80
C GLY A 354 -3.12 -26.75 -10.05
N ARG A 355 -3.25 -26.61 -8.72
CA ARG A 355 -4.20 -27.42 -7.91
C ARG A 355 -5.67 -27.17 -8.25
N VAL A 356 -5.97 -25.96 -8.72
CA VAL A 356 -7.30 -25.53 -9.17
C VAL A 356 -7.08 -24.63 -10.39
N PRO A 357 -7.95 -24.65 -11.42
CA PRO A 357 -7.88 -23.71 -12.52
C PRO A 357 -7.93 -22.26 -12.04
N VAL A 358 -7.03 -21.43 -12.59
CA VAL A 358 -6.98 -19.98 -12.32
C VAL A 358 -7.27 -19.22 -13.60
N ILE A 359 -8.35 -18.46 -13.60
CA ILE A 359 -8.93 -17.81 -14.77
C ILE A 359 -8.80 -16.30 -14.61
N LYS A 360 -8.43 -15.61 -15.67
CA LYS A 360 -8.35 -14.15 -15.69
C LYS A 360 -9.70 -13.53 -16.06
N LEU A 361 -10.12 -12.51 -15.30
CA LEU A 361 -11.11 -11.51 -15.67
C LEU A 361 -10.43 -10.14 -15.62
N GLY A 362 -9.77 -9.77 -16.72
CA GLY A 362 -9.06 -8.49 -16.86
C GLY A 362 -9.87 -7.47 -17.65
N LYS A 363 -9.70 -6.18 -17.33
CA LYS A 363 -10.31 -5.06 -18.06
C LYS A 363 -9.33 -3.90 -18.19
N ILE A 364 -9.13 -3.40 -19.43
CA ILE A 364 -8.10 -2.43 -19.77
C ILE A 364 -8.63 -1.27 -20.62
N ASP A 365 -9.94 -1.06 -20.63
CA ASP A 365 -10.59 -0.05 -21.46
C ASP A 365 -10.91 1.26 -20.70
N GLY A 366 -10.42 1.37 -19.45
CA GLY A 366 -10.67 2.52 -18.58
C GLY A 366 -12.08 2.55 -18.00
N THR A 367 -12.84 1.44 -18.06
CA THR A 367 -14.13 1.29 -17.38
C THR A 367 -14.04 0.26 -16.24
N THR A 368 -14.98 0.32 -15.30
CA THR A 368 -15.02 -0.63 -14.18
C THR A 368 -15.58 -1.99 -14.61
N ILE A 369 -15.09 -3.07 -13.99
CA ILE A 369 -15.76 -4.38 -14.02
C ILE A 369 -17.10 -4.24 -13.31
N THR A 370 -18.16 -4.80 -13.89
CA THR A 370 -19.51 -4.80 -13.31
C THR A 370 -19.86 -6.14 -12.67
N PRO A 371 -20.85 -6.20 -11.76
CA PRO A 371 -21.37 -7.45 -11.22
C PRO A 371 -21.83 -8.44 -12.30
N GLU A 372 -22.45 -7.94 -13.36
CA GLU A 372 -22.93 -8.75 -14.49
C GLU A 372 -21.76 -9.37 -15.28
N GLU A 373 -20.66 -8.63 -15.48
CA GLU A 373 -19.45 -9.16 -16.13
C GLU A 373 -18.82 -10.27 -15.30
N VAL A 374 -18.81 -10.14 -13.97
CA VAL A 374 -18.35 -11.19 -13.05
C VAL A 374 -19.21 -12.44 -13.18
N LEU A 375 -20.54 -12.31 -13.13
CA LEU A 375 -21.47 -13.45 -13.26
C LEU A 375 -21.35 -14.10 -14.62
N LYS A 376 -21.31 -13.33 -15.69
CA LYS A 376 -21.12 -13.83 -17.06
C LYS A 376 -19.83 -14.63 -17.18
N LYS A 377 -18.72 -14.14 -16.57
CA LYS A 377 -17.45 -14.87 -16.60
C LYS A 377 -17.55 -16.20 -15.86
N ILE A 378 -18.29 -16.28 -14.76
CA ILE A 378 -18.54 -17.53 -14.07
C ILE A 378 -19.34 -18.50 -14.94
N GLU A 379 -20.40 -18.02 -15.62
CA GLU A 379 -21.23 -18.85 -16.52
C GLU A 379 -20.42 -19.41 -17.69
N GLU A 380 -19.51 -18.64 -18.27
CA GLU A 380 -18.66 -19.05 -19.39
C GLU A 380 -17.67 -20.17 -19.03
N GLU A 381 -17.30 -20.28 -17.77
CA GLU A 381 -16.26 -21.21 -17.28
C GLU A 381 -16.86 -22.37 -16.44
N TYR A 382 -18.19 -22.41 -16.25
CA TYR A 382 -18.87 -23.45 -15.47
C TYR A 382 -19.18 -24.69 -16.31
#